data_ed9173832e3fcbafbb7caacb7d43da1c
#
_entry.id   ed9173832e3fcbafbb7caacb7d43da1c
#
_cell.length_a   1.000
_cell.length_b   1.000
_cell.length_c   1.000
_cell.angle_alpha   90.00
_cell.angle_beta   90.00
_cell.angle_gamma   90.00
#
_symmetry.space_group_name_H-M   'P 1'
#
loop_
_entity.id
_entity.type
_entity.pdbx_description
1 polymer ?
#
loop_
_entity_poly.entity_id
_entity_poly.type
_entity_poly.pdbx_seq_one_letter_code
_entity_poly.pdbx_strand_id
1 'polypeptide(L)'
;MTDRPRRKSDAARRANQVIRGRTMLIMLLLGVASFTVLFWKLYDLQINRHDELKAEAVGQQTDSMVISASRGTIYDKNGEIMAISYSTETVLLDPGGVQDFVESQEQKIQDAAEEAAEKGAPYTAPEVLDQAYIARGLSRILDVEEETILEHLENTANRYWEVKKKVDQDVADEVRRFINGEIDDEGNQLTTVDEDGNTVLISTGGRPTRLQGISLTPDTKRLYPFGSLAGNVIGFVNANNMGAYGLEASYDDVLSGSTGLTITPTNVNGTPLLFSGGEQMFDAENGSSLVLTLDTNVQYALEKGLESMLDKYDAANGGTGIVMDVNTGGIVAMASYPNYDPGDFSTIYTEGLQAELDAALAEIQQNRSTYETEEAYNQALANERAT
;
A
#
# COMPACT_ATOMS: atom_id res chain seq x y z
N MET A 1 8.83 93.79 2.08
CA MET A 1 8.76 93.34 3.54
C MET A 1 9.28 91.95 3.58
N THR A 2 10.56 91.83 4.01
CA THR A 2 11.24 90.53 4.10
C THR A 2 11.02 89.96 5.53
N ASP A 3 10.29 88.87 5.62
CA ASP A 3 10.03 88.16 6.87
C ASP A 3 11.32 87.45 7.34
N ARG A 4 11.90 87.92 8.46
CA ARG A 4 13.08 87.30 9.07
C ARG A 4 12.66 86.11 9.92
N PRO A 5 13.20 84.93 9.72
CA PRO A 5 12.87 83.78 10.54
C PRO A 5 13.30 84.04 12.03
N ARG A 6 12.33 83.99 12.97
CA ARG A 6 12.56 84.07 14.40
C ARG A 6 13.55 83.03 14.88
N ARG A 7 14.76 83.47 15.30
CA ARG A 7 15.76 82.57 15.98
C ARG A 7 15.11 82.01 17.25
N LYS A 8 14.94 80.68 17.30
CA LYS A 8 14.48 80.00 18.50
C LYS A 8 15.47 80.30 19.64
N SER A 9 14.98 80.68 20.82
CA SER A 9 15.79 81.00 22.00
C SER A 9 16.70 79.80 22.43
N ASP A 10 17.86 80.07 22.94
CA ASP A 10 18.84 79.00 23.34
C ASP A 10 18.23 78.00 24.35
N ALA A 11 17.32 78.46 25.21
CA ALA A 11 16.52 77.60 26.08
C ALA A 11 15.66 76.57 25.34
N ALA A 12 15.00 77.00 24.26
CA ALA A 12 14.20 76.08 23.44
C ALA A 12 15.09 75.09 22.64
N ARG A 13 16.29 75.43 22.27
CA ARG A 13 17.25 74.52 21.67
C ARG A 13 17.77 73.50 22.64
N ARG A 14 18.06 73.84 23.90
CA ARG A 14 18.49 72.93 24.96
C ARG A 14 17.34 71.98 25.35
N ALA A 15 16.12 72.47 25.49
CA ALA A 15 14.95 71.63 25.77
C ALA A 15 14.71 70.59 24.65
N ASN A 16 14.86 71.00 23.37
CA ASN A 16 14.73 70.09 22.24
C ASN A 16 15.85 69.03 22.16
N GLN A 17 17.08 69.41 22.56
CA GLN A 17 18.19 68.45 22.62
C GLN A 17 17.98 67.40 23.72
N VAL A 18 17.49 67.82 24.92
CA VAL A 18 17.19 66.90 26.03
C VAL A 18 16.03 65.98 25.68
N ILE A 19 14.99 66.51 25.02
CA ILE A 19 13.85 65.67 24.54
C ILE A 19 14.33 64.66 23.49
N ARG A 20 15.12 65.11 22.51
CA ARG A 20 15.70 64.22 21.48
C ARG A 20 16.60 63.16 22.09
N GLY A 21 17.43 63.49 23.10
CA GLY A 21 18.25 62.51 23.81
C GLY A 21 17.42 61.45 24.56
N ARG A 22 16.34 61.87 25.22
CA ARG A 22 15.43 60.97 25.94
C ARG A 22 14.64 60.06 24.97
N THR A 23 14.14 60.60 23.86
CA THR A 23 13.43 59.79 22.86
C THR A 23 14.35 58.83 22.15
N MET A 24 15.59 59.21 21.84
CA MET A 24 16.60 58.29 21.31
C MET A 24 16.93 57.16 22.30
N LEU A 25 17.09 57.48 23.57
CA LEU A 25 17.39 56.48 24.61
C LEU A 25 16.22 55.51 24.81
N ILE A 26 14.98 56.00 24.78
CA ILE A 26 13.78 55.16 24.86
C ILE A 26 13.67 54.26 23.62
N MET A 27 13.91 54.81 22.42
CA MET A 27 13.90 53.98 21.18
C MET A 27 14.98 52.93 21.17
N LEU A 28 16.19 53.28 21.69
CA LEU A 28 17.29 52.33 21.79
C LEU A 28 16.96 51.21 22.78
N LEU A 29 16.40 51.54 23.95
CA LEU A 29 15.98 50.57 24.96
C LEU A 29 14.85 49.65 24.42
N LEU A 30 13.90 50.24 23.72
CA LEU A 30 12.79 49.48 23.08
C LEU A 30 13.32 48.55 21.99
N GLY A 31 14.27 49.02 21.17
CA GLY A 31 14.96 48.23 20.17
C GLY A 31 15.73 47.06 20.78
N VAL A 32 16.58 47.34 21.81
CA VAL A 32 17.33 46.29 22.53
C VAL A 32 16.37 45.29 23.16
N ALA A 33 15.30 45.71 23.82
CA ALA A 33 14.31 44.81 24.41
C ALA A 33 13.64 43.91 23.38
N SER A 34 13.24 44.48 22.22
CA SER A 34 12.65 43.72 21.12
C SER A 34 13.61 42.67 20.54
N PHE A 35 14.86 43.09 20.30
CA PHE A 35 15.91 42.17 19.82
C PHE A 35 16.27 41.08 20.84
N THR A 36 16.22 41.39 22.12
CA THR A 36 16.51 40.41 23.19
C THR A 36 15.45 39.29 23.18
N VAL A 37 14.17 39.64 23.04
CA VAL A 37 13.08 38.67 22.96
C VAL A 37 13.22 37.80 21.67
N LEU A 38 13.55 38.44 20.56
CA LEU A 38 13.75 37.72 19.29
C LEU A 38 14.98 36.79 19.38
N PHE A 39 16.08 37.26 19.94
CA PHE A 39 17.30 36.46 20.15
C PHE A 39 17.02 35.25 21.04
N TRP A 40 16.28 35.44 22.14
CA TRP A 40 15.91 34.35 23.04
C TRP A 40 15.05 33.29 22.32
N LYS A 41 14.09 33.74 21.51
CA LYS A 41 13.25 32.83 20.72
C LYS A 41 14.04 32.07 19.65
N LEU A 42 14.97 32.76 18.98
CA LEU A 42 15.87 32.12 18.02
C LEU A 42 16.81 31.13 18.69
N TYR A 43 17.36 31.48 19.86
CA TYR A 43 18.21 30.57 20.63
C TYR A 43 17.45 29.32 21.07
N ASP A 44 16.21 29.47 21.53
CA ASP A 44 15.36 28.34 21.90
C ASP A 44 15.09 27.43 20.71
N LEU A 45 14.73 27.98 19.57
CA LEU A 45 14.44 27.21 18.33
C LEU A 45 15.69 26.55 17.74
N GLN A 46 16.86 27.25 17.78
CA GLN A 46 18.05 26.74 17.09
C GLN A 46 18.95 25.88 17.98
N ILE A 47 18.85 25.99 19.29
CA ILE A 47 19.72 25.26 20.23
C ILE A 47 18.91 24.24 21.04
N ASN A 48 17.86 24.70 21.75
CA ASN A 48 17.14 23.81 22.67
C ASN A 48 16.20 22.82 21.92
N ARG A 49 15.58 23.30 20.84
CA ARG A 49 14.62 22.50 20.04
C ARG A 49 15.17 22.09 18.69
N HIS A 50 16.47 22.24 18.46
CA HIS A 50 17.10 21.92 17.18
C HIS A 50 16.85 20.46 16.77
N ASP A 51 17.12 19.52 17.66
CA ASP A 51 17.03 18.10 17.37
C ASP A 51 15.57 17.66 17.18
N GLU A 52 14.65 18.22 17.97
CA GLU A 52 13.20 18.00 17.83
C GLU A 52 12.70 18.50 16.47
N LEU A 53 12.95 19.77 16.16
CA LEU A 53 12.52 20.39 14.90
C LEU A 53 13.20 19.75 13.67
N LYS A 54 14.45 19.31 13.83
CA LYS A 54 15.16 18.58 12.79
C LYS A 54 14.53 17.20 12.54
N ALA A 55 14.16 16.48 13.60
CA ALA A 55 13.47 15.20 13.48
C ALA A 55 12.08 15.35 12.82
N GLU A 56 11.32 16.38 13.22
CA GLU A 56 10.05 16.70 12.58
C GLU A 56 10.22 17.08 11.08
N ALA A 57 11.20 17.91 10.77
CA ALA A 57 11.49 18.32 9.40
C ALA A 57 11.94 17.13 8.54
N VAL A 58 12.80 16.26 9.08
CA VAL A 58 13.20 15.02 8.38
C VAL A 58 11.98 14.12 8.16
N GLY A 59 11.12 13.95 9.17
CA GLY A 59 9.90 13.14 9.03
C GLY A 59 8.90 13.69 7.99
N GLN A 60 8.89 15.02 7.78
CA GLN A 60 8.03 15.66 6.76
C GLN A 60 8.68 15.72 5.36
N GLN A 61 10.00 15.54 5.27
CA GLN A 61 10.78 15.68 4.03
C GLN A 61 11.35 14.34 3.54
N THR A 62 11.02 13.24 4.17
CA THR A 62 11.46 11.91 3.75
C THR A 62 10.25 11.01 3.51
N ASP A 63 10.24 10.37 2.37
CA ASP A 63 9.37 9.24 2.10
C ASP A 63 10.14 7.96 2.38
N SER A 64 9.50 7.01 3.08
CA SER A 64 10.11 5.75 3.44
C SER A 64 9.37 4.61 2.75
N MET A 65 10.05 3.93 1.84
CA MET A 65 9.53 2.77 1.15
C MET A 65 10.10 1.50 1.77
N VAL A 66 9.23 0.64 2.25
CA VAL A 66 9.62 -0.68 2.76
C VAL A 66 9.85 -1.62 1.58
N ILE A 67 11.04 -2.23 1.53
CA ILE A 67 11.36 -3.28 0.56
C ILE A 67 11.09 -4.62 1.23
N SER A 68 10.07 -5.34 0.75
CA SER A 68 9.71 -6.65 1.28
C SER A 68 10.80 -7.67 0.98
N ALA A 69 11.24 -8.41 2.02
CA ALA A 69 12.10 -9.56 1.85
C ALA A 69 11.33 -10.71 1.20
N SER A 70 11.99 -11.47 0.35
CA SER A 70 11.42 -12.70 -0.18
C SER A 70 11.55 -13.82 0.86
N ARG A 71 10.41 -14.48 1.15
CA ARG A 71 10.37 -15.60 2.08
C ARG A 71 11.13 -16.82 1.52
N GLY A 72 11.93 -17.48 2.34
CA GLY A 72 12.76 -18.63 1.96
C GLY A 72 11.93 -19.79 1.39
N THR A 73 12.52 -20.54 0.47
CA THR A 73 11.87 -21.68 -0.19
C THR A 73 11.92 -22.92 0.70
N ILE A 74 10.85 -23.72 0.70
CA ILE A 74 10.81 -25.01 1.39
C ILE A 74 10.96 -26.11 0.33
N TYR A 75 11.98 -26.96 0.51
CA TYR A 75 12.30 -28.08 -0.37
C TYR A 75 12.05 -29.41 0.34
N ASP A 76 11.69 -30.44 -0.43
CA ASP A 76 11.78 -31.83 0.01
C ASP A 76 13.24 -32.32 0.06
N LYS A 77 13.46 -33.57 0.45
CA LYS A 77 14.82 -34.17 0.51
C LYS A 77 15.49 -34.32 -0.87
N ASN A 78 14.72 -34.27 -1.96
CA ASN A 78 15.21 -34.44 -3.33
C ASN A 78 15.42 -33.08 -4.02
N GLY A 79 15.08 -31.96 -3.36
CA GLY A 79 15.16 -30.63 -3.91
C GLY A 79 13.91 -30.18 -4.66
N GLU A 80 12.79 -30.92 -4.54
CA GLU A 80 11.50 -30.50 -5.07
C GLU A 80 10.91 -29.34 -4.24
N ILE A 81 10.36 -28.34 -4.93
CA ILE A 81 9.86 -27.13 -4.30
C ILE A 81 8.48 -27.39 -3.70
N MET A 82 8.36 -27.38 -2.38
CA MET A 82 7.10 -27.54 -1.67
C MET A 82 6.39 -26.22 -1.36
N ALA A 83 7.17 -25.16 -1.13
CA ALA A 83 6.64 -23.80 -0.99
C ALA A 83 7.66 -22.78 -1.49
N ILE A 84 7.20 -21.81 -2.28
CA ILE A 84 8.04 -20.74 -2.85
C ILE A 84 7.29 -19.41 -2.84
N SER A 85 8.02 -18.30 -2.68
CA SER A 85 7.45 -16.96 -2.85
C SER A 85 7.77 -16.44 -4.24
N TYR A 86 6.79 -15.79 -4.87
CA TYR A 86 6.96 -15.09 -6.14
C TYR A 86 6.51 -13.63 -6.01
N SER A 87 7.06 -12.78 -6.87
CA SER A 87 6.80 -11.34 -6.84
C SER A 87 5.39 -11.03 -7.33
N THR A 88 4.70 -10.22 -6.58
CA THR A 88 3.40 -9.63 -6.87
C THR A 88 3.45 -8.15 -6.54
N GLU A 89 2.34 -7.45 -6.70
CA GLU A 89 2.23 -6.04 -6.34
C GLU A 89 0.93 -5.76 -5.61
N THR A 90 0.97 -4.76 -4.73
CA THR A 90 -0.23 -4.22 -4.07
C THR A 90 -0.59 -2.91 -4.75
N VAL A 91 -1.83 -2.77 -5.19
CA VAL A 91 -2.37 -1.55 -5.80
C VAL A 91 -2.89 -0.64 -4.70
N LEU A 92 -2.33 0.56 -4.67
CA LEU A 92 -2.66 1.60 -3.70
C LEU A 92 -3.38 2.75 -4.38
N LEU A 93 -4.35 3.32 -3.67
CA LEU A 93 -5.08 4.52 -4.06
C LEU A 93 -4.88 5.61 -3.01
N ASP A 94 -4.56 6.82 -3.49
CA ASP A 94 -4.56 8.07 -2.73
C ASP A 94 -5.77 8.91 -3.14
N PRO A 95 -6.89 8.84 -2.40
CA PRO A 95 -8.12 9.59 -2.73
C PRO A 95 -7.91 11.08 -2.86
N GLY A 96 -7.10 11.67 -1.96
CA GLY A 96 -6.78 13.09 -2.04
C GLY A 96 -5.92 13.43 -3.26
N GLY A 97 -4.97 12.56 -3.63
CA GLY A 97 -4.16 12.73 -4.85
C GLY A 97 -4.98 12.61 -6.13
N VAL A 98 -6.00 11.75 -6.14
CA VAL A 98 -6.96 11.65 -7.25
C VAL A 98 -7.79 12.94 -7.36
N GLN A 99 -8.29 13.48 -6.25
CA GLN A 99 -9.02 14.74 -6.26
C GLN A 99 -8.15 15.90 -6.75
N ASP A 100 -6.94 16.06 -6.22
CA ASP A 100 -5.98 17.07 -6.64
C ASP A 100 -5.71 16.98 -8.18
N PHE A 101 -5.67 15.76 -8.71
CA PHE A 101 -5.50 15.50 -10.15
C PHE A 101 -6.72 15.95 -10.95
N VAL A 102 -7.94 15.61 -10.54
CA VAL A 102 -9.19 16.00 -11.21
C VAL A 102 -9.31 17.53 -11.23
N GLU A 103 -9.15 18.19 -10.08
CA GLU A 103 -9.19 19.66 -9.96
C GLU A 103 -8.13 20.34 -10.86
N SER A 104 -6.91 19.77 -10.94
CA SER A 104 -5.85 20.28 -11.83
C SER A 104 -6.20 20.14 -13.30
N GLN A 105 -6.95 19.10 -13.70
CA GLN A 105 -7.41 18.97 -15.09
C GLN A 105 -8.50 19.98 -15.40
N GLU A 106 -9.50 20.14 -14.53
CA GLU A 106 -10.59 21.10 -14.71
C GLU A 106 -10.04 22.53 -14.84
N GLN A 107 -9.08 22.90 -14.00
CA GLN A 107 -8.44 24.22 -14.08
C GLN A 107 -7.70 24.42 -15.39
N LYS A 108 -6.93 23.43 -15.85
CA LYS A 108 -6.23 23.52 -17.16
C LYS A 108 -7.18 23.62 -18.34
N ILE A 109 -8.32 22.95 -18.27
CA ILE A 109 -9.38 23.01 -19.29
C ILE A 109 -10.00 24.40 -19.31
N GLN A 110 -10.28 24.97 -18.12
CA GLN A 110 -10.82 26.32 -17.99
C GLN A 110 -9.83 27.37 -18.52
N ASP A 111 -8.57 27.31 -18.10
CA ASP A 111 -7.53 28.26 -18.56
C ASP A 111 -7.36 28.20 -20.09
N ALA A 112 -7.38 26.98 -20.66
CA ALA A 112 -7.28 26.80 -22.11
C ALA A 112 -8.53 27.31 -22.86
N ALA A 113 -9.72 27.17 -22.27
CA ALA A 113 -10.94 27.72 -22.84
C ALA A 113 -10.95 29.25 -22.83
N GLU A 114 -10.48 29.87 -21.74
CA GLU A 114 -10.35 31.33 -21.62
C GLU A 114 -9.32 31.87 -22.64
N GLU A 115 -8.15 31.21 -22.77
CA GLU A 115 -7.13 31.61 -23.76
C GLU A 115 -7.62 31.49 -25.21
N ALA A 116 -8.38 30.42 -25.52
CA ALA A 116 -8.98 30.26 -26.83
C ALA A 116 -10.03 31.32 -27.13
N ALA A 117 -10.85 31.71 -26.14
CA ALA A 117 -11.84 32.74 -26.25
C ALA A 117 -11.20 34.13 -26.49
N GLU A 118 -10.10 34.44 -25.78
CA GLU A 118 -9.33 35.69 -26.02
C GLU A 118 -8.75 35.75 -27.42
N LYS A 119 -8.32 34.59 -27.95
CA LYS A 119 -7.74 34.50 -29.32
C LYS A 119 -8.79 34.34 -30.42
N GLY A 120 -10.07 34.18 -30.06
CA GLY A 120 -11.16 33.91 -31.01
C GLY A 120 -11.02 32.57 -31.74
N ALA A 121 -10.32 31.61 -31.15
CA ALA A 121 -10.08 30.28 -31.70
C ALA A 121 -11.19 29.28 -31.27
N PRO A 122 -11.58 28.32 -32.13
CA PRO A 122 -12.49 27.26 -31.70
C PRO A 122 -11.80 26.37 -30.66
N TYR A 123 -12.50 26.08 -29.58
CA TYR A 123 -12.01 25.21 -28.51
C TYR A 123 -13.03 24.06 -28.24
N THR A 124 -12.53 22.86 -28.19
CA THR A 124 -13.29 21.70 -27.73
C THR A 124 -12.63 21.18 -26.46
N ALA A 125 -13.35 21.23 -25.34
CA ALA A 125 -12.84 20.73 -24.08
C ALA A 125 -12.57 19.21 -24.16
N PRO A 126 -11.41 18.74 -23.73
CA PRO A 126 -11.17 17.31 -23.57
C PRO A 126 -12.06 16.74 -22.46
N GLU A 127 -12.30 15.45 -22.48
CA GLU A 127 -13.00 14.75 -21.43
C GLU A 127 -12.17 14.77 -20.14
N VAL A 128 -12.82 15.06 -19.00
CA VAL A 128 -12.20 15.02 -17.69
C VAL A 128 -12.14 13.55 -17.24
N LEU A 129 -10.94 13.11 -16.85
CA LEU A 129 -10.75 11.79 -16.28
C LEU A 129 -11.09 11.88 -14.77
N ASP A 130 -12.36 11.72 -14.46
CA ASP A 130 -12.92 11.91 -13.13
C ASP A 130 -12.74 10.68 -12.22
N GLN A 131 -13.23 10.77 -10.98
CA GLN A 131 -13.20 9.68 -10.02
C GLN A 131 -13.96 8.44 -10.53
N ALA A 132 -15.06 8.63 -11.26
CA ALA A 132 -15.84 7.53 -11.81
C ALA A 132 -15.08 6.78 -12.92
N TYR A 133 -14.36 7.50 -13.77
CA TYR A 133 -13.46 6.92 -14.77
C TYR A 133 -12.40 6.02 -14.11
N ILE A 134 -11.76 6.53 -13.06
CA ILE A 134 -10.72 5.79 -12.32
C ILE A 134 -11.32 4.57 -11.63
N ALA A 135 -12.49 4.71 -11.00
CA ALA A 135 -13.15 3.61 -10.31
C ALA A 135 -13.55 2.49 -11.26
N ARG A 136 -14.16 2.82 -12.43
CA ARG A 136 -14.51 1.81 -13.44
C ARG A 136 -13.30 1.06 -13.97
N GLY A 137 -12.22 1.78 -14.30
CA GLY A 137 -10.99 1.17 -14.81
C GLY A 137 -10.36 0.23 -13.79
N LEU A 138 -10.22 0.65 -12.54
CA LEU A 138 -9.68 -0.19 -11.47
C LEU A 138 -10.60 -1.36 -11.12
N SER A 139 -11.93 -1.15 -11.08
CA SER A 139 -12.92 -2.21 -10.85
C SER A 139 -12.79 -3.33 -11.88
N ARG A 140 -12.74 -2.96 -13.15
CA ARG A 140 -12.58 -3.92 -14.25
C ARG A 140 -11.28 -4.71 -14.18
N ILE A 141 -10.16 -4.03 -13.93
CA ILE A 141 -8.83 -4.68 -13.93
C ILE A 141 -8.64 -5.53 -12.67
N LEU A 142 -9.08 -5.04 -11.52
CA LEU A 142 -8.81 -5.66 -10.24
C LEU A 142 -9.92 -6.58 -9.74
N ASP A 143 -11.06 -6.64 -10.43
CA ASP A 143 -12.24 -7.40 -9.99
C ASP A 143 -12.64 -7.01 -8.54
N VAL A 144 -12.80 -5.69 -8.33
CA VAL A 144 -13.27 -5.06 -7.10
C VAL A 144 -14.53 -4.27 -7.42
N GLU A 145 -15.52 -4.26 -6.55
CA GLU A 145 -16.78 -3.54 -6.79
C GLU A 145 -16.52 -2.03 -6.97
N GLU A 146 -17.04 -1.46 -8.06
CA GLU A 146 -16.88 -0.04 -8.40
C GLU A 146 -17.37 0.88 -7.27
N GLU A 147 -18.52 0.53 -6.65
CA GLU A 147 -19.10 1.28 -5.55
C GLU A 147 -18.16 1.38 -4.34
N THR A 148 -17.44 0.29 -4.04
CA THR A 148 -16.43 0.28 -2.97
C THR A 148 -15.28 1.24 -3.26
N ILE A 149 -14.80 1.28 -4.50
CA ILE A 149 -13.72 2.20 -4.90
C ILE A 149 -14.21 3.65 -4.82
N LEU A 150 -15.43 3.94 -5.27
CA LEU A 150 -16.03 5.28 -5.21
C LEU A 150 -16.22 5.75 -3.76
N GLU A 151 -16.71 4.89 -2.87
CA GLU A 151 -16.86 5.22 -1.45
C GLU A 151 -15.52 5.63 -0.81
N HIS A 152 -14.44 4.93 -1.15
CA HIS A 152 -13.11 5.28 -0.67
C HIS A 152 -12.57 6.57 -1.30
N LEU A 153 -12.89 6.84 -2.57
CA LEU A 153 -12.50 8.08 -3.26
C LEU A 153 -13.18 9.33 -2.68
N GLU A 154 -14.39 9.20 -2.11
CA GLU A 154 -15.09 10.30 -1.43
C GLU A 154 -14.35 10.78 -0.17
N ASN A 155 -13.58 9.90 0.48
CA ASN A 155 -12.80 10.23 1.68
C ASN A 155 -11.42 10.81 1.34
N THR A 156 -11.39 12.01 0.82
CA THR A 156 -10.17 12.71 0.37
C THR A 156 -9.19 13.09 1.48
N ALA A 157 -9.59 12.98 2.75
CA ALA A 157 -8.69 13.13 3.89
C ALA A 157 -7.76 11.91 4.06
N ASN A 158 -8.15 10.77 3.52
CA ASN A 158 -7.33 9.57 3.48
C ASN A 158 -6.37 9.65 2.29
N ARG A 159 -5.07 9.48 2.53
CA ARG A 159 -4.01 9.47 1.51
C ARG A 159 -3.51 8.07 1.19
N TYR A 160 -4.09 7.05 1.79
CA TYR A 160 -3.63 5.67 1.63
C TYR A 160 -4.80 4.68 1.76
N TRP A 161 -5.06 3.93 0.69
CA TRP A 161 -5.97 2.80 0.71
C TRP A 161 -5.46 1.67 -0.20
N GLU A 162 -5.42 0.46 0.33
CA GLU A 162 -5.04 -0.74 -0.41
C GLU A 162 -6.24 -1.29 -1.17
N VAL A 163 -6.31 -1.04 -2.48
CA VAL A 163 -7.42 -1.49 -3.34
C VAL A 163 -7.41 -3.01 -3.47
N LYS A 164 -6.25 -3.58 -3.81
CA LYS A 164 -6.06 -5.03 -3.91
C LYS A 164 -4.60 -5.39 -3.61
N LYS A 165 -4.42 -6.36 -2.71
CA LYS A 165 -3.11 -6.91 -2.36
C LYS A 165 -2.73 -8.08 -3.26
N LYS A 166 -1.43 -8.32 -3.41
CA LYS A 166 -0.86 -9.53 -4.04
C LYS A 166 -1.39 -9.79 -5.44
N VAL A 167 -1.48 -8.71 -6.21
CA VAL A 167 -1.90 -8.73 -7.61
C VAL A 167 -0.77 -9.34 -8.45
N ASP A 168 -1.10 -10.29 -9.30
CA ASP A 168 -0.14 -10.93 -10.20
C ASP A 168 0.40 -9.93 -11.24
N GLN A 169 1.61 -10.20 -11.76
CA GLN A 169 2.35 -9.25 -12.59
C GLN A 169 1.61 -8.83 -13.88
N ASP A 170 0.88 -9.74 -14.50
CA ASP A 170 0.08 -9.47 -15.71
C ASP A 170 -1.03 -8.43 -15.43
N VAL A 171 -1.72 -8.58 -14.31
CA VAL A 171 -2.76 -7.63 -13.87
C VAL A 171 -2.13 -6.30 -13.42
N ALA A 172 -0.99 -6.36 -12.71
CA ALA A 172 -0.25 -5.16 -12.33
C ALA A 172 0.23 -4.36 -13.55
N ASP A 173 0.66 -5.06 -14.61
CA ASP A 173 1.05 -4.42 -15.87
C ASP A 173 -0.16 -3.79 -16.59
N GLU A 174 -1.35 -4.40 -16.48
CA GLU A 174 -2.58 -3.77 -17.01
C GLU A 174 -2.94 -2.51 -16.21
N VAL A 175 -2.81 -2.52 -14.88
CA VAL A 175 -2.96 -1.29 -14.05
C VAL A 175 -1.96 -0.22 -14.49
N ARG A 176 -0.70 -0.56 -14.75
CA ARG A 176 0.30 0.40 -15.25
C ARG A 176 -0.09 0.99 -16.62
N ARG A 177 -0.58 0.15 -17.52
CA ARG A 177 -1.06 0.61 -18.84
C ARG A 177 -2.24 1.57 -18.68
N PHE A 178 -3.14 1.30 -17.75
CA PHE A 178 -4.24 2.19 -17.42
C PHE A 178 -3.74 3.51 -16.79
N ILE A 179 -2.89 3.47 -15.78
CA ILE A 179 -2.27 4.66 -15.18
C ILE A 179 -1.55 5.49 -16.24
N ASN A 180 -0.85 4.83 -17.14
CA ASN A 180 -0.13 5.49 -18.22
C ASN A 180 -1.05 6.00 -19.34
N GLY A 181 -2.35 5.67 -19.35
CA GLY A 181 -3.30 6.06 -20.40
C GLY A 181 -3.00 5.38 -21.74
N GLU A 182 -2.50 4.17 -21.70
CA GLU A 182 -2.36 3.30 -22.87
C GLU A 182 -3.68 2.61 -23.18
N ILE A 183 -4.50 2.37 -22.16
CA ILE A 183 -5.85 1.84 -22.24
C ILE A 183 -6.83 2.76 -21.50
N ASP A 184 -8.10 2.75 -21.92
CA ASP A 184 -9.18 3.44 -21.23
C ASP A 184 -9.78 2.59 -20.08
N ASP A 185 -10.82 3.11 -19.43
CA ASP A 185 -11.54 2.44 -18.36
C ASP A 185 -12.29 1.18 -18.82
N GLU A 186 -12.62 1.07 -20.10
CA GLU A 186 -13.23 -0.12 -20.72
C GLU A 186 -12.17 -1.15 -21.18
N GLY A 187 -10.87 -0.79 -21.19
CA GLY A 187 -9.76 -1.63 -21.61
C GLY A 187 -9.40 -1.52 -23.10
N ASN A 188 -9.99 -0.56 -23.80
CA ASN A 188 -9.64 -0.32 -25.20
C ASN A 188 -8.29 0.36 -25.29
N GLN A 189 -7.48 -0.04 -26.28
CA GLN A 189 -6.20 0.58 -26.54
C GLN A 189 -6.40 2.01 -27.08
N LEU A 190 -5.81 2.98 -26.40
CA LEU A 190 -5.85 4.37 -26.83
C LEU A 190 -4.82 4.65 -27.94
N THR A 191 -5.18 5.59 -28.81
CA THR A 191 -4.36 5.98 -29.96
C THR A 191 -4.14 7.51 -29.95
N THR A 192 -3.02 7.93 -30.53
CA THR A 192 -2.71 9.33 -30.77
C THR A 192 -2.31 9.51 -32.22
N VAL A 193 -2.18 10.76 -32.67
CA VAL A 193 -1.71 11.08 -34.02
C VAL A 193 -0.27 11.56 -33.94
N ASP A 194 0.63 10.97 -34.73
CA ASP A 194 2.03 11.37 -34.80
C ASP A 194 2.24 12.68 -35.60
N GLU A 195 3.48 13.14 -35.64
CA GLU A 195 3.84 14.37 -36.38
C GLU A 195 3.58 14.29 -37.90
N ASP A 196 3.51 13.07 -38.44
CA ASP A 196 3.24 12.79 -39.85
C ASP A 196 1.73 12.62 -40.15
N GLY A 197 0.87 12.70 -39.12
CA GLY A 197 -0.58 12.55 -39.24
C GLY A 197 -1.07 11.10 -39.24
N ASN A 198 -0.22 10.12 -38.88
CA ASN A 198 -0.63 8.72 -38.77
C ASN A 198 -1.20 8.42 -37.39
N THR A 199 -2.24 7.56 -37.31
CA THR A 199 -2.75 7.05 -36.04
C THR A 199 -1.80 6.00 -35.50
N VAL A 200 -1.22 6.26 -34.33
CA VAL A 200 -0.30 5.35 -33.62
C VAL A 200 -0.85 5.02 -32.23
N LEU A 201 -0.48 3.84 -31.71
CA LEU A 201 -0.83 3.47 -30.36
C LEU A 201 -0.10 4.35 -29.34
N ILE A 202 -0.80 4.75 -28.29
CA ILE A 202 -0.16 5.42 -27.16
C ILE A 202 0.71 4.39 -26.47
N SER A 203 1.97 4.70 -26.33
CA SER A 203 2.95 3.91 -25.58
C SER A 203 3.51 4.76 -24.43
N THR A 204 4.15 4.12 -23.47
CA THR A 204 4.63 4.70 -22.21
C THR A 204 5.45 6.01 -22.37
N GLY A 205 6.02 6.25 -23.55
CA GLY A 205 6.84 7.44 -23.82
C GLY A 205 6.10 8.63 -24.45
N GLY A 206 4.87 8.49 -24.92
CA GLY A 206 4.21 9.49 -25.77
C GLY A 206 2.85 9.99 -25.28
N ARG A 207 2.49 9.74 -24.05
CA ARG A 207 1.14 9.98 -23.56
C ARG A 207 0.87 11.40 -23.07
N PRO A 208 -0.31 11.92 -23.41
CA PRO A 208 -0.69 13.28 -23.02
C PRO A 208 -1.10 13.40 -21.54
N THR A 209 -1.63 12.34 -20.94
CA THR A 209 -2.16 12.40 -19.58
C THR A 209 -1.82 11.11 -18.83
N ARG A 210 -1.26 11.25 -17.64
CA ARG A 210 -0.99 10.17 -16.71
C ARG A 210 -1.91 10.33 -15.50
N LEU A 211 -2.66 9.27 -15.15
CA LEU A 211 -3.46 9.27 -13.93
C LEU A 211 -2.56 9.44 -12.70
N GLN A 212 -3.04 10.19 -11.71
CA GLN A 212 -2.35 10.40 -10.44
C GLN A 212 -3.20 9.86 -9.29
N GLY A 213 -2.56 9.65 -8.16
CA GLY A 213 -3.23 9.07 -6.99
C GLY A 213 -3.33 7.53 -7.03
N ILE A 214 -2.77 6.85 -8.04
CA ILE A 214 -2.69 5.39 -8.11
C ILE A 214 -1.22 5.01 -8.13
N SER A 215 -0.84 4.05 -7.30
CA SER A 215 0.53 3.53 -7.24
C SER A 215 0.55 2.03 -7.00
N LEU A 216 1.65 1.40 -7.35
CA LEU A 216 1.89 -0.02 -7.13
C LEU A 216 3.12 -0.18 -6.24
N THR A 217 3.00 -1.02 -5.23
CA THR A 217 4.10 -1.35 -4.30
C THR A 217 4.49 -2.81 -4.44
N PRO A 218 5.78 -3.14 -4.47
CA PRO A 218 6.22 -4.53 -4.51
C PRO A 218 5.68 -5.31 -3.30
N ASP A 219 5.16 -6.50 -3.58
CA ASP A 219 4.70 -7.47 -2.59
C ASP A 219 5.12 -8.88 -3.02
N THR A 220 4.87 -9.88 -2.19
CA THR A 220 5.16 -11.28 -2.48
C THR A 220 3.96 -12.16 -2.14
N LYS A 221 3.76 -13.22 -2.93
CA LYS A 221 2.71 -14.22 -2.67
C LYS A 221 3.34 -15.59 -2.53
N ARG A 222 2.85 -16.35 -1.57
CA ARG A 222 3.30 -17.72 -1.33
C ARG A 222 2.56 -18.68 -2.25
N LEU A 223 3.31 -19.57 -2.90
CA LEU A 223 2.80 -20.61 -3.79
C LEU A 223 3.19 -21.99 -3.24
N TYR A 224 2.23 -22.89 -3.25
CA TYR A 224 2.39 -24.29 -2.85
C TYR A 224 2.11 -25.16 -4.10
N PRO A 225 3.16 -25.54 -4.87
CA PRO A 225 2.98 -26.15 -6.19
C PRO A 225 2.26 -27.50 -6.17
N PHE A 226 2.27 -28.20 -5.04
CA PHE A 226 1.64 -29.49 -4.87
C PHE A 226 0.23 -29.43 -4.24
N GLY A 227 -0.33 -28.22 -4.09
CA GLY A 227 -1.66 -28.03 -3.50
C GLY A 227 -1.75 -28.61 -2.08
N SER A 228 -2.70 -29.50 -1.84
CA SER A 228 -2.95 -30.08 -0.53
C SER A 228 -1.87 -31.06 -0.03
N LEU A 229 -0.90 -31.48 -0.88
CA LEU A 229 0.13 -32.43 -0.48
C LEU A 229 0.97 -31.91 0.68
N ALA A 230 1.01 -32.63 1.79
CA ALA A 230 1.65 -32.25 3.05
C ALA A 230 1.14 -30.93 3.65
N GLY A 231 -0.07 -30.48 3.30
CA GLY A 231 -0.63 -29.21 3.72
C GLY A 231 -0.64 -29.02 5.23
N ASN A 232 -1.03 -30.04 5.98
CA ASN A 232 -1.00 -30.02 7.44
C ASN A 232 0.42 -29.93 8.05
N VAL A 233 1.45 -30.32 7.31
CA VAL A 233 2.85 -30.28 7.76
C VAL A 233 3.49 -28.95 7.40
N ILE A 234 3.38 -28.56 6.12
CA ILE A 234 3.94 -27.30 5.61
C ILE A 234 3.24 -26.13 6.28
N GLY A 235 1.91 -26.18 6.39
CA GLY A 235 1.13 -25.07 6.87
C GLY A 235 0.99 -23.96 5.83
N PHE A 236 0.59 -22.79 6.28
CA PHE A 236 0.33 -21.64 5.40
C PHE A 236 0.77 -20.32 6.04
N VAL A 237 0.85 -19.29 5.21
CA VAL A 237 1.12 -17.91 5.63
C VAL A 237 -0.17 -17.08 5.58
N ASN A 238 -0.27 -16.08 6.46
CA ASN A 238 -1.37 -15.12 6.43
C ASN A 238 -1.21 -14.07 5.31
N ALA A 239 -2.15 -13.14 5.21
CA ALA A 239 -2.14 -12.06 4.22
C ALA A 239 -0.86 -11.19 4.28
N ASN A 240 -0.20 -11.11 5.43
CA ASN A 240 1.01 -10.33 5.64
C ASN A 240 2.29 -11.16 5.47
N ASN A 241 2.22 -12.33 4.84
CA ASN A 241 3.33 -13.27 4.62
C ASN A 241 3.99 -13.82 5.90
N MET A 242 3.34 -13.72 7.06
CA MET A 242 3.80 -14.35 8.30
C MET A 242 3.28 -15.77 8.39
N GLY A 243 4.10 -16.70 8.87
CA GLY A 243 3.71 -18.09 9.08
C GLY A 243 2.58 -18.18 10.10
N ALA A 244 1.47 -18.79 9.70
CA ALA A 244 0.28 -18.95 10.55
C ALA A 244 0.12 -20.36 11.12
N TYR A 245 0.56 -21.38 10.39
CA TYR A 245 0.45 -22.77 10.78
C TYR A 245 1.63 -23.63 10.27
N GLY A 246 1.82 -24.82 10.84
CA GLY A 246 2.78 -25.84 10.39
C GLY A 246 4.25 -25.39 10.45
N LEU A 247 5.05 -25.86 9.49
CA LEU A 247 6.46 -25.49 9.36
C LEU A 247 6.64 -24.01 9.02
N GLU A 248 5.71 -23.43 8.26
CA GLU A 248 5.70 -21.99 7.97
C GLU A 248 5.70 -21.16 9.25
N ALA A 249 4.87 -21.52 10.25
CA ALA A 249 4.84 -20.84 11.55
C ALA A 249 6.03 -21.21 12.44
N SER A 250 6.42 -22.49 12.46
CA SER A 250 7.47 -22.96 13.35
C SER A 250 8.86 -22.43 13.00
N TYR A 251 9.09 -22.12 11.74
CA TYR A 251 10.35 -21.58 11.20
C TYR A 251 10.19 -20.18 10.62
N ASP A 252 9.19 -19.42 11.09
CA ASP A 252 8.91 -18.08 10.57
C ASP A 252 10.11 -17.16 10.67
N ASP A 253 10.82 -17.13 11.80
CA ASP A 253 12.03 -16.33 12.03
C ASP A 253 13.17 -16.64 11.01
N VAL A 254 13.20 -17.87 10.48
CA VAL A 254 14.22 -18.31 9.52
C VAL A 254 13.76 -18.02 8.09
N LEU A 255 12.47 -18.23 7.84
CA LEU A 255 11.87 -18.11 6.50
C LEU A 255 11.57 -16.67 6.10
N SER A 256 11.17 -15.79 7.03
CA SER A 256 10.66 -14.45 6.70
C SER A 256 11.75 -13.49 6.21
N GLY A 257 13.01 -13.67 6.64
CA GLY A 257 14.07 -12.69 6.38
C GLY A 257 13.88 -11.37 7.12
N SER A 258 14.55 -10.33 6.68
CA SER A 258 14.41 -8.98 7.21
C SER A 258 14.09 -7.97 6.09
N THR A 259 13.07 -7.15 6.33
CA THR A 259 12.65 -6.11 5.37
C THR A 259 13.72 -5.04 5.23
N GLY A 260 13.94 -4.58 4.01
CA GLY A 260 14.73 -3.40 3.72
C GLY A 260 13.93 -2.11 3.86
N LEU A 261 14.62 -1.00 3.86
CA LEU A 261 14.03 0.33 3.94
C LEU A 261 14.78 1.30 3.02
N THR A 262 14.08 1.93 2.11
CA THR A 262 14.61 3.07 1.36
C THR A 262 14.03 4.35 1.91
N ILE A 263 14.88 5.27 2.33
CA ILE A 263 14.51 6.60 2.80
C ILE A 263 14.92 7.60 1.74
N THR A 264 13.95 8.18 1.04
CA THR A 264 14.18 9.13 -0.04
C THR A 264 13.74 10.52 0.41
N PRO A 265 14.64 11.55 0.37
CA PRO A 265 14.23 12.93 0.61
C PRO A 265 13.25 13.40 -0.45
N THR A 266 12.12 13.95 -0.01
CA THR A 266 11.06 14.49 -0.86
C THR A 266 10.85 15.97 -0.59
N ASN A 267 10.26 16.69 -1.54
CA ASN A 267 9.75 18.03 -1.31
C ASN A 267 8.37 17.99 -0.64
N VAL A 268 7.81 19.16 -0.33
CA VAL A 268 6.49 19.32 0.31
C VAL A 268 5.36 18.64 -0.47
N ASN A 269 5.55 18.38 -1.75
CA ASN A 269 4.59 17.73 -2.64
C ASN A 269 4.89 16.22 -2.84
N GLY A 270 5.77 15.63 -2.03
CA GLY A 270 6.13 14.20 -2.15
C GLY A 270 7.04 13.84 -3.34
N THR A 271 7.58 14.85 -4.06
CA THR A 271 8.45 14.58 -5.22
C THR A 271 9.89 14.31 -4.74
N PRO A 272 10.53 13.20 -5.17
CA PRO A 272 11.92 12.90 -4.82
C PRO A 272 12.90 14.01 -5.22
N LEU A 273 13.78 14.37 -4.32
CA LEU A 273 14.85 15.37 -4.56
C LEU A 273 16.07 14.69 -5.18
N LEU A 274 16.19 14.72 -6.49
CA LEU A 274 17.20 14.03 -7.32
C LEU A 274 18.67 14.34 -6.97
N PHE A 275 18.95 15.40 -6.19
CA PHE A 275 20.32 15.86 -5.91
C PHE A 275 20.62 16.06 -4.41
N SER A 276 19.76 15.57 -3.53
CA SER A 276 19.90 15.85 -2.08
C SER A 276 20.94 15.00 -1.38
N GLY A 277 21.56 14.02 -2.01
CA GLY A 277 22.65 13.18 -1.44
C GLY A 277 22.31 12.42 -0.17
N GLY A 278 21.02 12.31 0.16
CA GLY A 278 20.53 11.75 1.42
C GLY A 278 19.70 10.48 1.28
N GLU A 279 19.66 9.86 0.10
CA GLU A 279 19.01 8.56 -0.05
C GLU A 279 19.77 7.52 0.79
N GLN A 280 19.07 6.92 1.74
CA GLN A 280 19.58 5.83 2.56
C GLN A 280 18.83 4.57 2.19
N MET A 281 19.56 3.59 1.70
CA MET A 281 19.02 2.29 1.35
C MET A 281 19.55 1.24 2.32
N PHE A 282 18.65 0.55 2.96
CA PHE A 282 18.92 -0.65 3.76
C PHE A 282 18.38 -1.83 2.97
N ASP A 283 19.28 -2.68 2.48
CA ASP A 283 18.88 -3.81 1.66
C ASP A 283 18.00 -4.79 2.45
N ALA A 284 17.02 -5.39 1.79
CA ALA A 284 16.25 -6.48 2.35
C ALA A 284 17.10 -7.75 2.35
N GLU A 285 17.12 -8.48 3.45
CA GLU A 285 17.74 -9.80 3.52
C GLU A 285 16.68 -10.88 3.36
N ASN A 286 16.76 -11.64 2.28
CA ASN A 286 15.83 -12.73 2.02
C ASN A 286 15.91 -13.82 3.09
N GLY A 287 14.78 -14.47 3.36
CA GLY A 287 14.72 -15.58 4.28
C GLY A 287 15.54 -16.77 3.83
N SER A 288 16.04 -17.54 4.79
CA SER A 288 16.78 -18.78 4.52
C SER A 288 15.83 -19.89 4.09
N SER A 289 16.27 -20.72 3.16
CA SER A 289 15.48 -21.87 2.68
C SER A 289 15.58 -23.06 3.64
N LEU A 290 14.52 -23.86 3.69
CA LEU A 290 14.47 -25.12 4.45
C LEU A 290 14.57 -26.30 3.49
N VAL A 291 15.36 -27.31 3.85
CA VAL A 291 15.38 -28.62 3.18
C VAL A 291 14.84 -29.64 4.19
N LEU A 292 13.72 -30.24 3.86
CA LEU A 292 13.04 -31.20 4.73
C LEU A 292 13.59 -32.62 4.53
N THR A 293 13.31 -33.49 5.46
CA THR A 293 13.50 -34.93 5.32
C THR A 293 12.36 -35.64 4.60
N LEU A 294 11.27 -34.90 4.32
CA LEU A 294 10.12 -35.41 3.58
C LEU A 294 10.50 -35.77 2.13
N ASP A 295 9.87 -36.83 1.65
CA ASP A 295 9.91 -37.27 0.26
C ASP A 295 8.52 -37.12 -0.34
N THR A 296 8.36 -36.26 -1.32
CA THR A 296 7.05 -35.97 -1.97
C THR A 296 6.39 -37.22 -2.52
N ASN A 297 7.18 -38.20 -3.05
CA ASN A 297 6.63 -39.45 -3.59
C ASN A 297 6.07 -40.35 -2.48
N VAL A 298 6.81 -40.46 -1.35
CA VAL A 298 6.35 -41.24 -0.19
C VAL A 298 5.18 -40.56 0.48
N GLN A 299 5.19 -39.25 0.57
CA GLN A 299 4.11 -38.42 1.08
C GLN A 299 2.82 -38.67 0.31
N TYR A 300 2.90 -38.58 -1.04
CA TYR A 300 1.76 -38.83 -1.92
C TYR A 300 1.20 -40.26 -1.74
N ALA A 301 2.08 -41.27 -1.66
CA ALA A 301 1.65 -42.65 -1.45
C ALA A 301 0.98 -42.85 -0.10
N LEU A 302 1.49 -42.18 0.97
CA LEU A 302 0.90 -42.22 2.31
C LEU A 302 -0.50 -41.57 2.31
N GLU A 303 -0.63 -40.38 1.75
CA GLU A 303 -1.92 -39.65 1.69
C GLU A 303 -2.98 -40.42 0.91
N LYS A 304 -2.64 -40.91 -0.29
CA LYS A 304 -3.56 -41.74 -1.08
C LYS A 304 -3.94 -43.05 -0.39
N GLY A 305 -3.00 -43.68 0.30
CA GLY A 305 -3.27 -44.87 1.10
C GLY A 305 -4.20 -44.57 2.25
N LEU A 306 -3.98 -43.45 2.94
CA LEU A 306 -4.82 -43.00 4.07
C LEU A 306 -6.25 -42.68 3.63
N GLU A 307 -6.41 -41.86 2.58
CA GLU A 307 -7.69 -41.53 1.96
C GLU A 307 -8.49 -42.79 1.61
N SER A 308 -7.87 -43.70 0.85
CA SER A 308 -8.51 -44.96 0.45
C SER A 308 -8.93 -45.85 1.61
N MET A 309 -8.19 -45.84 2.72
CA MET A 309 -8.50 -46.63 3.91
C MET A 309 -9.67 -45.99 4.72
N LEU A 310 -9.68 -44.67 4.82
CA LEU A 310 -10.74 -43.92 5.51
C LEU A 310 -12.08 -44.10 4.78
N ASP A 311 -12.10 -44.00 3.46
CA ASP A 311 -13.29 -44.24 2.64
C ASP A 311 -13.78 -45.69 2.77
N LYS A 312 -12.84 -46.64 2.69
CA LYS A 312 -13.19 -48.07 2.74
C LYS A 312 -13.83 -48.48 4.08
N TYR A 313 -13.39 -47.86 5.16
CA TYR A 313 -13.82 -48.22 6.53
C TYR A 313 -14.78 -47.20 7.16
N ASP A 314 -15.22 -46.21 6.35
CA ASP A 314 -16.14 -45.15 6.80
C ASP A 314 -15.67 -44.49 8.11
N ALA A 315 -14.41 -44.10 8.14
CA ALA A 315 -13.77 -43.57 9.37
C ALA A 315 -14.03 -42.04 9.47
N ALA A 316 -15.21 -41.69 10.01
CA ALA A 316 -15.69 -40.29 10.08
C ALA A 316 -14.76 -39.31 10.83
N ASN A 317 -13.91 -39.80 11.74
CA ASN A 317 -13.00 -38.94 12.53
C ASN A 317 -11.63 -38.68 11.85
N GLY A 318 -11.48 -39.06 10.59
CA GLY A 318 -10.24 -38.95 9.89
C GLY A 318 -9.14 -39.91 10.36
N GLY A 319 -7.92 -39.66 9.99
CA GLY A 319 -6.79 -40.51 10.35
C GLY A 319 -5.44 -39.83 10.15
N THR A 320 -4.41 -40.37 10.79
CA THR A 320 -3.03 -39.88 10.64
C THR A 320 -2.08 -41.00 10.31
N GLY A 321 -1.02 -40.69 9.54
CA GLY A 321 0.03 -41.64 9.21
C GLY A 321 1.40 -40.98 9.27
N ILE A 322 2.42 -41.71 9.75
CA ILE A 322 3.80 -41.24 9.81
C ILE A 322 4.72 -42.34 9.27
N VAL A 323 5.63 -41.95 8.38
CA VAL A 323 6.71 -42.81 7.88
C VAL A 323 8.05 -42.23 8.33
N MET A 324 8.81 -43.01 9.07
CA MET A 324 10.09 -42.61 9.66
C MET A 324 11.22 -43.53 9.20
N ASP A 325 12.36 -42.96 8.87
CA ASP A 325 13.61 -43.72 8.66
C ASP A 325 14.17 -44.15 10.03
N VAL A 326 14.21 -45.42 10.26
CA VAL A 326 14.64 -46.02 11.56
C VAL A 326 16.13 -45.81 11.85
N ASN A 327 16.96 -45.52 10.83
CA ASN A 327 18.41 -45.31 11.00
C ASN A 327 18.74 -43.88 11.39
N THR A 328 18.01 -42.93 10.87
CA THR A 328 18.28 -41.48 11.04
C THR A 328 17.30 -40.81 11.99
N GLY A 329 16.12 -41.40 12.21
CA GLY A 329 15.01 -40.78 12.91
C GLY A 329 14.29 -39.68 12.09
N GLY A 330 14.69 -39.49 10.83
CA GLY A 330 14.08 -38.49 9.95
C GLY A 330 12.67 -38.88 9.53
N ILE A 331 11.74 -37.93 9.58
CA ILE A 331 10.37 -38.12 9.09
C ILE A 331 10.40 -38.03 7.55
N VAL A 332 10.05 -39.14 6.89
CA VAL A 332 10.03 -39.24 5.43
C VAL A 332 8.68 -38.84 4.86
N ALA A 333 7.58 -39.12 5.58
CA ALA A 333 6.25 -38.66 5.25
C ALA A 333 5.41 -38.53 6.52
N MET A 334 4.51 -37.54 6.54
CA MET A 334 3.55 -37.34 7.62
C MET A 334 2.26 -36.78 7.02
N ALA A 335 1.16 -37.46 7.22
CA ALA A 335 -0.15 -37.08 6.70
C ALA A 335 -1.20 -37.11 7.78
N SER A 336 -2.14 -36.21 7.66
CA SER A 336 -3.38 -36.18 8.42
C SER A 336 -4.52 -35.94 7.45
N TYR A 337 -5.64 -36.63 7.66
CA TYR A 337 -6.83 -36.50 6.81
C TYR A 337 -8.05 -36.22 7.70
N PRO A 338 -8.94 -35.30 7.38
CA PRO A 338 -8.96 -34.50 6.15
C PRO A 338 -7.77 -33.56 6.02
N ASN A 339 -7.42 -33.28 4.77
CA ASN A 339 -6.31 -32.40 4.39
C ASN A 339 -6.86 -31.08 3.81
N TYR A 340 -6.03 -30.07 3.63
CA TYR A 340 -6.39 -28.78 3.02
C TYR A 340 -5.27 -28.28 2.12
N ASP A 341 -5.62 -27.38 1.18
CA ASP A 341 -4.64 -26.69 0.37
C ASP A 341 -4.11 -25.45 1.10
N PRO A 342 -2.79 -25.36 1.41
CA PRO A 342 -2.22 -24.18 2.02
C PRO A 342 -2.35 -22.90 1.21
N GLY A 343 -2.54 -23.02 -0.11
CA GLY A 343 -2.79 -21.89 -1.00
C GLY A 343 -4.21 -21.35 -0.92
N ASP A 344 -5.15 -22.19 -0.48
CA ASP A 344 -6.56 -21.84 -0.28
C ASP A 344 -7.09 -22.48 1.03
N PHE A 345 -6.51 -22.07 2.13
CA PHE A 345 -6.82 -22.61 3.48
C PHE A 345 -8.21 -22.24 3.98
N SER A 346 -8.91 -21.34 3.30
CA SER A 346 -10.28 -20.94 3.64
C SER A 346 -11.35 -21.85 3.02
N THR A 347 -10.98 -22.68 2.04
CA THR A 347 -11.92 -23.57 1.36
C THR A 347 -12.12 -24.86 2.14
N ILE A 348 -13.37 -25.26 2.30
CA ILE A 348 -13.76 -26.52 2.94
C ILE A 348 -13.80 -27.62 1.89
N TYR A 349 -12.88 -28.61 2.00
CA TYR A 349 -12.65 -29.64 0.97
C TYR A 349 -13.64 -30.82 1.00
N THR A 350 -14.51 -30.94 2.00
CA THR A 350 -15.51 -32.00 2.03
C THR A 350 -16.85 -31.47 1.56
N GLU A 351 -17.37 -32.01 0.45
CA GLU A 351 -18.69 -31.61 -0.10
C GLU A 351 -19.80 -31.68 0.95
N GLY A 352 -19.72 -32.65 1.88
CA GLY A 352 -20.67 -32.78 2.99
C GLY A 352 -20.62 -31.60 3.96
N LEU A 353 -19.43 -31.22 4.40
CA LEU A 353 -19.24 -30.06 5.31
C LEU A 353 -19.61 -28.76 4.63
N GLN A 354 -19.30 -28.61 3.35
CA GLN A 354 -19.71 -27.43 2.59
C GLN A 354 -21.24 -27.33 2.50
N ALA A 355 -21.92 -28.44 2.22
CA ALA A 355 -23.37 -28.48 2.15
C ALA A 355 -24.03 -28.20 3.53
N GLU A 356 -23.45 -28.68 4.61
CA GLU A 356 -23.90 -28.39 5.99
C GLU A 356 -23.70 -26.91 6.34
N LEU A 357 -22.53 -26.33 5.99
CA LEU A 357 -22.26 -24.91 6.18
C LEU A 357 -23.22 -24.05 5.36
N ASP A 358 -23.42 -24.37 4.08
CA ASP A 358 -24.34 -23.64 3.21
C ASP A 358 -25.78 -23.70 3.73
N ALA A 359 -26.20 -24.85 4.26
CA ALA A 359 -27.51 -25.00 4.90
C ALA A 359 -27.64 -24.15 6.16
N ALA A 360 -26.63 -24.16 7.03
CA ALA A 360 -26.59 -23.36 8.26
C ALA A 360 -26.57 -21.85 7.96
N LEU A 361 -25.76 -21.41 7.00
CA LEU A 361 -25.74 -20.02 6.53
C LEU A 361 -27.08 -19.59 5.93
N ALA A 362 -27.72 -20.45 5.14
CA ALA A 362 -29.04 -20.19 4.59
C ALA A 362 -30.11 -20.07 5.68
N GLU A 363 -30.05 -20.89 6.73
CA GLU A 363 -30.94 -20.78 7.88
C GLU A 363 -30.74 -19.46 8.63
N ILE A 364 -29.50 -19.03 8.88
CA ILE A 364 -29.20 -17.73 9.49
C ILE A 364 -29.72 -16.59 8.63
N GLN A 365 -29.54 -16.65 7.31
CA GLN A 365 -30.03 -15.65 6.37
C GLN A 365 -31.57 -15.59 6.34
N GLN A 366 -32.23 -16.74 6.33
CA GLN A 366 -33.70 -16.84 6.36
C GLN A 366 -34.26 -16.24 7.65
N ASN A 367 -33.56 -16.43 8.75
CA ASN A 367 -33.96 -15.97 10.08
C ASN A 367 -33.40 -14.57 10.41
N ARG A 368 -32.93 -13.79 9.43
CA ARG A 368 -32.33 -12.46 9.64
C ARG A 368 -33.21 -11.54 10.49
N SER A 369 -34.53 -11.61 10.31
CA SER A 369 -35.49 -10.78 11.08
C SER A 369 -35.58 -11.11 12.57
N THR A 370 -34.98 -12.23 13.02
CA THR A 370 -34.94 -12.62 14.44
C THR A 370 -33.78 -12.00 15.21
N TYR A 371 -32.80 -11.43 14.50
CA TYR A 371 -31.66 -10.77 15.13
C TYR A 371 -32.00 -9.31 15.46
N GLU A 372 -31.74 -8.91 16.69
CA GLU A 372 -32.11 -7.56 17.21
C GLU A 372 -31.27 -6.45 16.58
N THR A 373 -30.04 -6.75 16.16
CA THR A 373 -29.11 -5.80 15.54
C THR A 373 -28.39 -6.42 14.34
N GLU A 374 -27.95 -5.59 13.39
CA GLU A 374 -27.10 -6.00 12.26
C GLU A 374 -25.77 -6.61 12.73
N GLU A 375 -25.22 -6.10 13.84
CA GLU A 375 -24.00 -6.65 14.44
C GLU A 375 -24.20 -8.08 14.93
N ALA A 376 -25.35 -8.37 15.59
CA ALA A 376 -25.68 -9.72 16.05
C ALA A 376 -25.84 -10.71 14.89
N TYR A 377 -26.45 -10.27 13.77
CA TYR A 377 -26.57 -11.06 12.57
C TYR A 377 -25.20 -11.36 11.94
N ASN A 378 -24.34 -10.34 11.76
CA ASN A 378 -23.01 -10.51 11.20
C ASN A 378 -22.11 -11.38 12.11
N GLN A 379 -22.26 -11.29 13.42
CA GLN A 379 -21.57 -12.15 14.38
C GLN A 379 -22.00 -13.62 14.25
N ALA A 380 -23.29 -13.88 14.04
CA ALA A 380 -23.80 -15.23 13.82
C ALA A 380 -23.22 -15.85 12.55
N LEU A 381 -23.19 -15.09 11.43
CA LEU A 381 -22.55 -15.53 10.18
C LEU A 381 -21.05 -15.80 10.35
N ALA A 382 -20.35 -14.94 11.08
CA ALA A 382 -18.92 -15.10 11.33
C ALA A 382 -18.62 -16.32 12.20
N ASN A 383 -19.43 -16.57 13.23
CA ASN A 383 -19.26 -17.72 14.11
C ASN A 383 -19.47 -19.04 13.35
N GLU A 384 -20.49 -19.12 12.47
CA GLU A 384 -20.75 -20.35 11.71
C GLU A 384 -19.64 -20.65 10.69
N ARG A 385 -19.02 -19.61 10.12
CA ARG A 385 -17.86 -19.78 9.22
C ARG A 385 -16.57 -20.16 9.95
N ALA A 386 -16.51 -19.94 11.26
CA ALA A 386 -15.33 -20.22 12.09
C ALA A 386 -15.37 -21.60 12.75
N THR A 387 -16.52 -22.29 12.74
CA THR A 387 -16.73 -23.63 13.26
C THR A 387 -16.47 -24.68 12.19
#